data_ea3faef5bcd27e22a8ff2c2b0e66e323
#
_entry.id   ea3faef5bcd27e22a8ff2c2b0e66e323
#
_cell.length_a   1.000
_cell.length_b   1.000
_cell.length_c   1.000
_cell.angle_alpha   90.00
_cell.angle_beta   90.00
_cell.angle_gamma   90.00
#
_symmetry.space_group_name_H-M   'P 1'
#
loop_
_entity.id
_entity.type
_entity.pdbx_description
1 polymer ?
#
loop_
_entity_poly.entity_id
_entity_poly.type
_entity_poly.pdbx_seq_one_letter_code
_entity_poly.pdbx_strand_id
1 'polypeptide(L)'
;MHFEILVEDQSGKKALDILIPRIIGDNHTFNVHSYKGVGRIPKNLGAKGDASKRILLDRLPKLLRGYGATFVNYPQEYPAAVILVCDLDNKCLKIFRQELFNILNTCDPKPETRFCIAIEEGEAWFLGDIPAIKAAYPKAKDAVLNAYTNDSICGTWECLADAVYNGGSPALSAKG
;
A
#
# COMPACT_ATOMS: atom_id res chain seq x y z
N MET A 1 10.68 6.92 16.43
CA MET A 1 9.48 6.10 16.15
C MET A 1 9.85 4.95 15.23
N HIS A 2 9.25 3.77 15.41
CA HIS A 2 9.43 2.62 14.52
C HIS A 2 8.18 2.36 13.69
N PHE A 3 8.34 2.03 12.40
CA PHE A 3 7.21 1.77 11.49
C PHE A 3 7.26 0.34 10.94
N GLU A 4 6.20 -0.43 11.17
CA GLU A 4 5.97 -1.72 10.52
C GLU A 4 5.02 -1.52 9.35
N ILE A 5 5.55 -1.57 8.13
CA ILE A 5 4.83 -1.24 6.90
C ILE A 5 4.43 -2.52 6.20
N LEU A 6 3.14 -2.72 6.01
CA LEU A 6 2.55 -3.90 5.38
C LEU A 6 2.07 -3.49 3.98
N VAL A 7 2.61 -4.10 2.94
CA VAL A 7 2.27 -3.80 1.55
C VAL A 7 1.89 -5.07 0.79
N GLU A 8 0.98 -4.96 -0.17
CA GLU A 8 0.37 -6.13 -0.78
C GLU A 8 1.30 -6.94 -1.69
N ASP A 9 2.37 -6.33 -2.26
CA ASP A 9 3.24 -7.00 -3.21
C ASP A 9 4.70 -6.58 -3.13
N GLN A 10 5.53 -7.16 -3.99
CA GLN A 10 6.97 -6.90 -4.06
C GLN A 10 7.31 -5.59 -4.79
N SER A 11 6.47 -5.13 -5.71
CA SER A 11 6.67 -3.86 -6.43
C SER A 11 6.45 -2.69 -5.49
N GLY A 12 5.36 -2.70 -4.74
CA GLY A 12 5.08 -1.75 -3.68
C GLY A 12 6.17 -1.73 -2.60
N LYS A 13 6.69 -2.92 -2.20
CA LYS A 13 7.83 -2.97 -1.28
C LYS A 13 9.05 -2.25 -1.83
N LYS A 14 9.44 -2.49 -3.08
CA LYS A 14 10.60 -1.82 -3.69
C LYS A 14 10.43 -0.30 -3.75
N ALA A 15 9.23 0.17 -4.09
CA ALA A 15 8.93 1.60 -4.10
C ALA A 15 9.03 2.20 -2.69
N LEU A 16 8.45 1.54 -1.68
CA LEU A 16 8.47 2.01 -0.30
C LEU A 16 9.87 1.94 0.34
N ASP A 17 10.68 0.94 0.04
CA ASP A 17 12.08 0.85 0.48
C ASP A 17 12.90 2.08 0.03
N ILE A 18 12.53 2.70 -1.11
CA ILE A 18 13.17 3.94 -1.63
C ILE A 18 12.53 5.20 -1.04
N LEU A 19 11.21 5.23 -0.90
CA LEU A 19 10.47 6.44 -0.52
C LEU A 19 10.51 6.68 0.99
N ILE A 20 10.32 5.64 1.81
CA ILE A 20 10.17 5.77 3.26
C ILE A 20 11.38 6.45 3.91
N PRO A 21 12.65 6.10 3.61
CA PRO A 21 13.81 6.81 4.19
C PRO A 21 13.78 8.32 3.94
N ARG A 22 13.29 8.73 2.76
CA ARG A 22 13.20 10.15 2.38
C ARG A 22 12.07 10.88 3.09
N ILE A 23 11.02 10.15 3.49
CA ILE A 23 9.85 10.71 4.18
C ILE A 23 10.11 10.86 5.67
N ILE A 24 10.64 9.80 6.32
CA ILE A 24 10.76 9.75 7.77
C ILE A 24 12.08 10.33 8.29
N GLY A 25 13.12 10.45 7.45
CA GLY A 25 14.47 10.87 7.85
C GLY A 25 15.18 9.87 8.76
N ASP A 26 16.37 10.27 9.27
CA ASP A 26 17.30 9.37 9.95
C ASP A 26 16.93 9.06 11.41
N ASN A 27 16.01 9.80 12.03
CA ASN A 27 15.63 9.64 13.42
C ASN A 27 14.59 8.54 13.66
N HIS A 28 14.19 7.84 12.63
CA HIS A 28 13.15 6.81 12.66
C HIS A 28 13.64 5.53 12.02
N THR A 29 13.04 4.40 12.41
CA THR A 29 13.32 3.09 11.80
C THR A 29 12.06 2.51 11.17
N PHE A 30 12.24 1.60 10.22
CA PHE A 30 11.11 0.96 9.55
C PHE A 30 11.47 -0.44 9.04
N ASN A 31 10.45 -1.27 8.86
CA ASN A 31 10.49 -2.52 8.10
C ASN A 31 9.37 -2.53 7.08
N VAL A 32 9.62 -3.00 5.86
CA VAL A 32 8.59 -3.19 4.83
C VAL A 32 8.38 -4.67 4.58
N HIS A 33 7.16 -5.15 4.82
CA HIS A 33 6.74 -6.52 4.65
C HIS A 33 5.81 -6.65 3.45
N SER A 34 6.27 -7.32 2.40
CA SER A 34 5.44 -7.61 1.22
C SER A 34 4.66 -8.91 1.37
N TYR A 35 3.50 -8.94 0.78
CA TYR A 35 2.59 -10.08 0.73
C TYR A 35 2.44 -10.59 -0.71
N LYS A 36 1.51 -11.52 -0.93
CA LYS A 36 1.19 -12.10 -2.25
C LYS A 36 -0.22 -11.66 -2.68
N GLY A 37 -0.42 -10.34 -2.75
CA GLY A 37 -1.68 -9.70 -3.08
C GLY A 37 -2.51 -9.30 -1.87
N VAL A 38 -3.50 -8.41 -2.10
CA VAL A 38 -4.34 -7.82 -1.07
C VAL A 38 -5.29 -8.84 -0.42
N GLY A 39 -5.94 -9.69 -1.20
CA GLY A 39 -6.89 -10.69 -0.72
C GLY A 39 -8.21 -10.09 -0.22
N ARG A 40 -8.82 -10.77 0.75
CA ARG A 40 -10.10 -10.35 1.36
C ARG A 40 -10.04 -10.39 2.86
N ILE A 41 -10.79 -9.53 3.51
CA ILE A 41 -10.98 -9.57 4.95
C ILE A 41 -11.76 -10.84 5.30
N PRO A 42 -11.25 -11.71 6.21
CA PRO A 42 -11.95 -12.94 6.58
C PRO A 42 -13.25 -12.62 7.34
N LYS A 43 -14.34 -13.31 6.99
CA LYS A 43 -15.63 -13.17 7.68
C LYS A 43 -15.54 -13.52 9.17
N ASN A 44 -14.69 -14.49 9.52
CA ASN A 44 -14.38 -14.85 10.89
C ASN A 44 -12.97 -14.35 11.24
N LEU A 45 -12.87 -13.27 12.01
CA LEU A 45 -11.61 -12.63 12.41
C LEU A 45 -10.75 -13.51 13.36
N GLY A 46 -11.34 -14.58 13.92
CA GLY A 46 -10.63 -15.59 14.73
C GLY A 46 -10.12 -16.78 13.92
N ALA A 47 -10.51 -16.92 12.64
CA ALA A 47 -10.10 -18.06 11.84
C ALA A 47 -8.58 -18.08 11.62
N LYS A 48 -7.99 -19.27 11.69
CA LYS A 48 -6.60 -19.49 11.32
C LYS A 48 -6.54 -19.49 9.79
N GLY A 49 -6.28 -18.33 9.18
CA GLY A 49 -5.97 -18.27 7.76
C GLY A 49 -4.74 -19.10 7.44
N ASP A 50 -4.66 -19.60 6.21
CA ASP A 50 -3.49 -20.36 5.73
C ASP A 50 -2.26 -19.43 5.67
N ALA A 51 -1.36 -19.60 6.63
CA ALA A 51 -0.16 -18.76 6.75
C ALA A 51 0.78 -18.90 5.53
N SER A 52 0.68 -20.01 4.77
CA SER A 52 1.53 -20.26 3.60
C SER A 52 1.19 -19.34 2.42
N LYS A 53 -0.06 -18.93 2.31
CA LYS A 53 -0.55 -18.08 1.20
C LYS A 53 -0.02 -16.65 1.26
N ARG A 54 0.36 -16.15 2.44
CA ARG A 54 0.88 -14.80 2.67
C ARG A 54 0.00 -13.67 2.05
N ILE A 55 -1.31 -13.85 2.08
CA ILE A 55 -2.29 -12.86 1.61
C ILE A 55 -2.48 -11.80 2.69
N LEU A 56 -2.44 -10.51 2.32
CA LEU A 56 -2.36 -9.40 3.27
C LEU A 56 -3.59 -9.31 4.18
N LEU A 57 -4.77 -9.12 3.60
CA LEU A 57 -5.99 -8.90 4.39
C LEU A 57 -6.46 -10.15 5.14
N ASP A 58 -6.19 -11.34 4.62
CA ASP A 58 -6.49 -12.60 5.33
C ASP A 58 -5.73 -12.70 6.66
N ARG A 59 -4.55 -12.10 6.71
CA ARG A 59 -3.67 -12.15 7.88
C ARG A 59 -3.78 -10.91 8.78
N LEU A 60 -4.37 -9.82 8.27
CA LEU A 60 -4.37 -8.52 8.95
C LEU A 60 -4.91 -8.58 10.39
N PRO A 61 -6.01 -9.31 10.72
CA PRO A 61 -6.49 -9.39 12.09
C PRO A 61 -5.47 -10.00 13.06
N LYS A 62 -4.72 -11.02 12.61
CA LYS A 62 -3.67 -11.65 13.41
C LYS A 62 -2.44 -10.76 13.54
N LEU A 63 -2.06 -10.08 12.46
CA LEU A 63 -0.91 -9.16 12.44
C LEU A 63 -1.15 -8.00 13.41
N LEU A 64 -2.30 -7.32 13.32
CA LEU A 64 -2.61 -6.19 14.20
C LEU A 64 -2.63 -6.59 15.68
N ARG A 65 -3.22 -7.74 16.03
CA ARG A 65 -3.15 -8.25 17.41
C ARG A 65 -1.71 -8.52 17.85
N GLY A 66 -0.90 -9.13 16.98
CA GLY A 66 0.51 -9.39 17.28
C GLY A 66 1.30 -8.09 17.51
N TYR A 67 1.13 -7.11 16.63
CA TYR A 67 1.77 -5.80 16.80
C TYR A 67 1.28 -5.07 18.05
N GLY A 68 -0.02 -5.10 18.36
CA GLY A 68 -0.54 -4.55 19.60
C GLY A 68 0.17 -5.14 20.84
N ALA A 69 0.25 -6.47 20.92
CA ALA A 69 0.94 -7.15 22.01
C ALA A 69 2.46 -6.85 22.06
N THR A 70 3.08 -6.60 20.91
CA THR A 70 4.51 -6.28 20.85
C THR A 70 4.79 -4.83 21.23
N PHE A 71 4.00 -3.88 20.74
CA PHE A 71 4.27 -2.46 20.87
C PHE A 71 4.07 -1.92 22.28
N VAL A 72 3.29 -2.57 23.13
CA VAL A 72 3.19 -2.20 24.56
C VAL A 72 4.52 -2.31 25.30
N ASN A 73 5.48 -3.07 24.76
CA ASN A 73 6.82 -3.23 25.33
C ASN A 73 7.83 -2.22 24.76
N TYR A 74 7.43 -1.36 23.83
CA TYR A 74 8.31 -0.34 23.28
C TYR A 74 8.44 0.85 24.24
N PRO A 75 9.61 1.51 24.31
CA PRO A 75 9.79 2.72 25.11
C PRO A 75 8.80 3.82 24.70
N GLN A 76 8.29 4.58 25.66
CA GLN A 76 7.39 5.70 25.38
C GLN A 76 8.06 6.78 24.49
N GLU A 77 9.35 6.95 24.64
CA GLU A 77 10.16 7.90 23.87
C GLU A 77 10.38 7.43 22.42
N TYR A 78 10.17 6.13 22.16
CA TYR A 78 10.36 5.54 20.85
C TYR A 78 9.20 4.61 20.46
N PRO A 79 7.98 5.15 20.31
CA PRO A 79 6.79 4.37 20.01
C PRO A 79 6.85 3.74 18.61
N ALA A 80 5.98 2.77 18.37
CA ALA A 80 5.86 2.09 17.10
C ALA A 80 4.45 2.22 16.50
N ALA A 81 4.35 2.13 15.18
CA ALA A 81 3.09 2.15 14.45
C ALA A 81 3.08 1.15 13.29
N VAL A 82 1.89 0.66 12.95
CA VAL A 82 1.63 -0.13 11.74
C VAL A 82 1.11 0.80 10.64
N ILE A 83 1.69 0.67 9.46
CA ILE A 83 1.21 1.34 8.24
C ILE A 83 0.77 0.25 7.26
N LEU A 84 -0.52 0.19 6.95
CA LEU A 84 -1.05 -0.66 5.89
C LEU A 84 -1.08 0.13 4.59
N VAL A 85 -0.44 -0.38 3.55
CA VAL A 85 -0.43 0.22 2.20
C VAL A 85 -1.03 -0.80 1.24
N CYS A 86 -2.11 -0.46 0.59
CA CYS A 86 -2.80 -1.36 -0.35
C CYS A 86 -3.64 -0.59 -1.37
N ASP A 87 -3.96 -1.26 -2.44
CA ASP A 87 -4.82 -0.77 -3.49
C ASP A 87 -6.30 -0.87 -3.11
N LEU A 88 -7.08 0.08 -3.58
CA LEU A 88 -8.53 0.06 -3.40
C LEU A 88 -9.20 -0.91 -4.38
N ASP A 89 -8.60 -1.12 -5.54
CA ASP A 89 -9.22 -1.77 -6.69
C ASP A 89 -10.58 -1.11 -7.00
N ASN A 90 -11.60 -1.93 -7.22
CA ASN A 90 -12.98 -1.50 -7.49
C ASN A 90 -13.86 -1.41 -6.23
N LYS A 91 -13.27 -1.38 -5.03
CA LYS A 91 -14.02 -1.32 -3.75
C LYS A 91 -14.51 0.10 -3.46
N CYS A 92 -15.58 0.22 -2.69
CA CYS A 92 -15.99 1.50 -2.12
C CYS A 92 -15.05 1.90 -0.98
N LEU A 93 -14.33 3.01 -1.11
CA LEU A 93 -13.35 3.49 -0.12
C LEU A 93 -13.95 3.62 1.28
N LYS A 94 -15.15 4.18 1.40
CA LYS A 94 -15.83 4.36 2.69
C LYS A 94 -16.11 3.02 3.39
N ILE A 95 -16.61 2.04 2.63
CA ILE A 95 -16.91 0.70 3.17
C ILE A 95 -15.61 -0.01 3.54
N PHE A 96 -14.64 0.00 2.66
CA PHE A 96 -13.37 -0.68 2.88
C PHE A 96 -12.59 -0.10 4.09
N ARG A 97 -12.55 1.22 4.23
CA ARG A 97 -11.99 1.85 5.44
C ARG A 97 -12.71 1.44 6.71
N GLN A 98 -14.04 1.37 6.69
CA GLN A 98 -14.82 0.94 7.84
C GLN A 98 -14.50 -0.51 8.22
N GLU A 99 -14.37 -1.42 7.25
CA GLU A 99 -13.97 -2.80 7.48
C GLU A 99 -12.58 -2.90 8.15
N LEU A 100 -11.61 -2.12 7.67
CA LEU A 100 -10.28 -2.06 8.28
C LEU A 100 -10.31 -1.53 9.72
N PHE A 101 -11.08 -0.48 9.98
CA PHE A 101 -11.27 0.04 11.34
C PHE A 101 -11.99 -0.96 12.25
N ASN A 102 -12.96 -1.70 11.73
CA ASN A 102 -13.65 -2.75 12.51
C ASN A 102 -12.65 -3.82 12.96
N ILE A 103 -11.72 -4.26 12.08
CA ILE A 103 -10.65 -5.18 12.48
C ILE A 103 -9.78 -4.57 13.58
N LEU A 104 -9.29 -3.35 13.38
CA LEU A 104 -8.43 -2.66 14.33
C LEU A 104 -9.09 -2.52 15.72
N ASN A 105 -10.40 -2.26 15.74
CA ASN A 105 -11.16 -2.11 16.98
C ASN A 105 -11.37 -3.44 17.74
N THR A 106 -11.10 -4.59 17.12
CA THR A 106 -11.09 -5.89 17.82
C THR A 106 -9.76 -6.22 18.50
N CYS A 107 -8.75 -5.35 18.35
CA CYS A 107 -7.43 -5.58 18.93
C CYS A 107 -7.36 -5.01 20.35
N ASP A 108 -6.82 -5.80 21.26
CA ASP A 108 -6.49 -5.41 22.62
C ASP A 108 -5.16 -6.09 23.03
N PRO A 109 -4.09 -5.35 23.26
CA PRO A 109 -3.92 -3.91 23.04
C PRO A 109 -4.05 -3.51 21.56
N LYS A 110 -4.60 -2.31 21.34
CA LYS A 110 -4.79 -1.75 20.00
C LYS A 110 -3.48 -1.06 19.53
N PRO A 111 -2.85 -1.49 18.42
CA PRO A 111 -1.66 -0.82 17.91
C PRO A 111 -2.01 0.52 17.26
N GLU A 112 -1.12 1.51 17.39
CA GLU A 112 -1.21 2.70 16.54
C GLU A 112 -1.13 2.26 15.08
N THR A 113 -2.10 2.66 14.26
CA THR A 113 -2.23 2.15 12.89
C THR A 113 -2.70 3.23 11.93
N ARG A 114 -2.13 3.27 10.73
CA ARG A 114 -2.61 4.09 9.61
C ARG A 114 -2.91 3.20 8.40
N PHE A 115 -3.97 3.55 7.69
CA PHE A 115 -4.38 2.89 6.45
C PHE A 115 -4.16 3.86 5.29
N CYS A 116 -3.17 3.57 4.45
CA CYS A 116 -2.82 4.29 3.24
C CYS A 116 -3.35 3.50 2.05
N ILE A 117 -4.48 3.95 1.51
CA ILE A 117 -5.20 3.25 0.44
C ILE A 117 -5.02 4.06 -0.82
N ALA A 118 -4.40 3.48 -1.85
CA ALA A 118 -4.32 4.08 -3.18
C ALA A 118 -5.68 3.94 -3.88
N ILE A 119 -6.13 5.01 -4.50
CA ILE A 119 -7.39 4.96 -5.28
C ILE A 119 -7.12 4.18 -6.55
N GLU A 120 -7.88 3.12 -6.77
CA GLU A 120 -7.68 2.08 -7.75
C GLU A 120 -6.38 1.30 -7.48
N GLU A 121 -5.20 1.86 -7.83
CA GLU A 121 -3.88 1.22 -7.74
C GLU A 121 -2.81 2.20 -7.25
N GLY A 122 -1.66 1.68 -6.81
CA GLY A 122 -0.53 2.47 -6.32
C GLY A 122 0.03 3.47 -7.33
N GLU A 123 -0.14 3.21 -8.61
CA GLU A 123 0.24 4.08 -9.72
C GLU A 123 -0.46 5.44 -9.69
N ALA A 124 -1.65 5.53 -9.07
CA ALA A 124 -2.34 6.80 -8.83
C ALA A 124 -1.46 7.81 -8.07
N TRP A 125 -0.65 7.33 -7.12
CA TRP A 125 0.27 8.21 -6.38
C TRP A 125 1.40 8.77 -7.24
N PHE A 126 1.90 7.99 -8.21
CA PHE A 126 2.90 8.50 -9.17
C PHE A 126 2.28 9.48 -10.16
N LEU A 127 1.08 9.20 -10.65
CA LEU A 127 0.35 10.08 -11.56
C LEU A 127 -0.04 11.42 -10.90
N GLY A 128 -0.07 11.49 -9.57
CA GLY A 128 -0.25 12.73 -8.81
C GLY A 128 0.91 13.73 -8.92
N ASP A 129 2.11 13.30 -9.40
CA ASP A 129 3.27 14.16 -9.59
C ASP A 129 3.81 14.06 -11.03
N ILE A 130 3.09 14.67 -11.97
CA ILE A 130 3.48 14.71 -13.40
C ILE A 130 4.88 15.29 -13.61
N PRO A 131 5.31 16.37 -12.93
CA PRO A 131 6.68 16.87 -13.04
C PRO A 131 7.74 15.82 -12.70
N ALA A 132 7.54 15.03 -11.64
CA ALA A 132 8.46 13.96 -11.27
C ALA A 132 8.48 12.84 -12.32
N ILE A 133 7.33 12.46 -12.88
CA ILE A 133 7.27 11.49 -13.98
C ILE A 133 8.07 12.00 -15.18
N LYS A 134 7.90 13.25 -15.58
CA LYS A 134 8.63 13.83 -16.72
C LYS A 134 10.13 13.95 -16.47
N ALA A 135 10.55 14.22 -15.24
CA ALA A 135 11.96 14.21 -14.85
C ALA A 135 12.56 12.80 -14.96
N ALA A 136 11.84 11.76 -14.53
CA ALA A 136 12.28 10.37 -14.59
C ALA A 136 12.20 9.81 -16.03
N TYR A 137 11.17 10.21 -16.78
CA TYR A 137 10.87 9.77 -18.15
C TYR A 137 10.72 10.97 -19.10
N PRO A 138 11.81 11.58 -19.59
CA PRO A 138 11.74 12.80 -20.42
C PRO A 138 10.97 12.64 -21.73
N LYS A 139 10.71 11.39 -22.16
CA LYS A 139 9.93 11.05 -23.37
C LYS A 139 8.48 10.67 -23.04
N ALA A 140 8.04 10.84 -21.79
CA ALA A 140 6.65 10.56 -21.41
C ALA A 140 5.68 11.39 -22.27
N LYS A 141 4.57 10.75 -22.64
CA LYS A 141 3.55 11.35 -23.52
C LYS A 141 2.69 12.35 -22.76
N ASP A 142 2.88 13.63 -23.00
CA ASP A 142 2.12 14.72 -22.36
C ASP A 142 0.61 14.57 -22.53
N ALA A 143 0.15 14.14 -23.70
CA ALA A 143 -1.28 13.97 -23.96
C ALA A 143 -1.93 12.94 -23.02
N VAL A 144 -1.21 11.87 -22.64
CA VAL A 144 -1.71 10.86 -21.71
C VAL A 144 -1.69 11.42 -20.27
N LEU A 145 -0.56 12.01 -19.86
CA LEU A 145 -0.44 12.54 -18.50
C LEU A 145 -1.43 13.68 -18.21
N ASN A 146 -1.64 14.58 -19.17
CA ASN A 146 -2.55 15.72 -19.01
C ASN A 146 -4.04 15.32 -19.06
N ALA A 147 -4.37 14.14 -19.57
CA ALA A 147 -5.73 13.61 -19.56
C ALA A 147 -6.11 12.95 -18.24
N TYR A 148 -5.12 12.62 -17.40
CA TYR A 148 -5.37 12.00 -16.10
C TYR A 148 -5.99 12.99 -15.11
N THR A 149 -7.00 12.52 -14.40
CA THR A 149 -7.62 13.25 -13.26
C THR A 149 -7.32 12.48 -11.98
N ASN A 150 -6.80 13.18 -10.96
CA ASN A 150 -6.48 12.55 -9.67
C ASN A 150 -7.69 11.80 -9.09
N ASP A 151 -7.41 10.64 -8.54
CA ASP A 151 -8.41 9.74 -7.94
C ASP A 151 -9.50 9.24 -8.91
N SER A 152 -9.28 9.37 -10.23
CA SER A 152 -10.17 8.75 -11.21
C SER A 152 -9.90 7.25 -11.32
N ILE A 153 -10.98 6.49 -11.55
CA ILE A 153 -10.90 5.06 -11.88
C ILE A 153 -10.79 4.97 -13.40
N CYS A 154 -9.60 4.68 -13.89
CA CYS A 154 -9.30 4.73 -15.33
C CYS A 154 -8.34 3.66 -15.82
N GLY A 155 -7.93 2.71 -14.95
CA GLY A 155 -6.77 1.85 -15.21
C GLY A 155 -5.48 2.65 -15.02
N THR A 156 -5.15 2.98 -13.75
CA THR A 156 -4.00 3.85 -13.43
C THR A 156 -2.67 3.24 -13.84
N TRP A 157 -2.55 1.91 -13.72
CA TRP A 157 -1.38 1.19 -14.22
C TRP A 157 -1.23 1.32 -15.74
N GLU A 158 -2.32 1.11 -16.50
CA GLU A 158 -2.32 1.26 -17.94
C GLU A 158 -2.01 2.69 -18.35
N CYS A 159 -2.61 3.66 -17.66
CA CYS A 159 -2.37 5.08 -17.91
C CYS A 159 -0.88 5.43 -17.74
N LEU A 160 -0.26 5.01 -16.63
CA LEU A 160 1.16 5.23 -16.41
C LEU A 160 2.01 4.51 -17.47
N ALA A 161 1.72 3.24 -17.75
CA ALA A 161 2.43 2.47 -18.76
C ALA A 161 2.32 3.11 -20.16
N ASP A 162 1.13 3.56 -20.53
CA ASP A 162 0.88 4.23 -21.82
C ASP A 162 1.63 5.56 -21.93
N ALA A 163 1.83 6.26 -20.81
CA ALA A 163 2.58 7.51 -20.77
C ALA A 163 4.10 7.30 -20.93
N VAL A 164 4.67 6.30 -20.22
CA VAL A 164 6.13 6.19 -20.06
C VAL A 164 6.78 5.07 -20.86
N TYR A 165 6.01 4.02 -21.24
CA TYR A 165 6.56 2.84 -21.89
C TYR A 165 6.38 2.87 -23.42
N ASN A 166 7.40 2.42 -24.15
CA ASN A 166 7.31 2.33 -25.60
C ASN A 166 6.39 1.17 -26.02
N GLY A 167 5.29 1.49 -26.71
CA GLY A 167 4.23 0.54 -27.03
C GLY A 167 3.12 0.45 -25.97
N GLY A 168 3.25 1.21 -24.86
CA GLY A 168 2.21 1.34 -23.84
C GLY A 168 1.95 0.09 -23.01
N SER A 169 0.82 0.06 -22.34
CA SER A 169 0.36 -1.05 -21.50
C SER A 169 0.25 -2.40 -22.26
N PRO A 170 -0.21 -2.47 -23.55
CA PRO A 170 -0.27 -3.74 -24.27
C PRO A 170 1.11 -4.38 -24.48
N ALA A 171 2.13 -3.55 -24.78
CA ALA A 171 3.49 -4.06 -25.00
C ALA A 171 4.17 -4.47 -23.68
N LEU A 172 3.80 -3.89 -22.56
CA LEU A 172 4.29 -4.27 -21.23
C LEU A 172 3.62 -5.57 -20.76
N SER A 173 2.30 -5.70 -20.90
CA SER A 173 1.56 -6.92 -20.56
C SER A 173 1.99 -8.17 -21.34
N ALA A 174 2.45 -7.98 -22.58
CA ALA A 174 2.94 -9.08 -23.42
C ALA A 174 4.31 -9.65 -22.97
N LYS A 175 4.98 -9.01 -22.01
CA LYS A 175 6.31 -9.41 -21.50
C LYS A 175 6.25 -10.11 -20.14
N GLY A 176 5.13 -10.08 -19.44
CA GLY A 176 4.89 -10.73 -18.14
C GLY A 176 4.17 -12.03 -18.33
#